data_f48af9b530b04dd69e2173b62b5b3c37
#
_entry.id   f48af9b530b04dd69e2173b62b5b3c37
#
_cell.length_a   1.000
_cell.length_b   1.000
_cell.length_c   1.000
_cell.angle_alpha   90.00
_cell.angle_beta   90.00
_cell.angle_gamma   90.00
#
_symmetry.space_group_name_H-M   'P 1'
#
loop_
_entity.id
_entity.type
_entity.pdbx_description
1 polymer ?
#
loop_
_entity_poly.entity_id
_entity_poly.type
_entity_poly.pdbx_seq_one_letter_code
_entity_poly.pdbx_strand_id
1 'polypeptide(L)'
;MRIKNLPRIIVNPEICHSKPVFKGTRIMVWQILELLEAGLTAKEIYFGYPTLPDGVIEAALHFAAEQVKGVSYVPFNKETSQTQVFA
;
A
#
# COMPACT_ATOMS: atom_id res chain seq x y z
N MET A 1 1.66 15.26 11.14
CA MET A 1 2.12 15.99 10.15
C MET A 1 2.11 15.34 8.87
N ARG A 2 1.84 16.06 7.80
CA ARG A 2 1.72 15.46 6.56
C ARG A 2 2.91 15.66 5.75
N ILE A 3 3.30 14.70 4.99
CA ILE A 3 4.43 14.81 4.10
C ILE A 3 3.95 15.46 2.84
N LYS A 4 4.59 16.56 2.45
CA LYS A 4 4.20 17.26 1.31
C LYS A 4 4.50 16.59 0.05
N ASN A 5 5.64 16.00 -0.10
CA ASN A 5 6.01 15.37 -1.35
C ASN A 5 6.11 13.89 -1.19
N LEU A 6 4.99 13.22 -1.28
CA LEU A 6 5.00 11.78 -1.22
C LEU A 6 5.57 11.19 -2.50
N PRO A 7 6.24 10.07 -2.43
CA PRO A 7 6.74 9.41 -3.63
C PRO A 7 5.59 9.09 -4.57
N ARG A 8 5.82 9.23 -5.86
CA ARG A 8 4.80 8.95 -6.83
C ARG A 8 4.74 7.47 -7.07
N ILE A 9 3.54 6.99 -7.34
CA ILE A 9 3.33 5.59 -7.62
C ILE A 9 2.92 5.49 -9.08
N ILE A 10 3.59 4.62 -9.82
CA ILE A 10 3.31 4.46 -11.22
C ILE A 10 3.07 3.00 -11.55
N VAL A 11 2.42 2.76 -12.67
CA VAL A 11 2.23 1.43 -13.19
C VAL A 11 2.83 1.42 -14.57
N ASN A 12 3.82 0.59 -14.79
CA ASN A 12 4.50 0.53 -16.07
C ASN A 12 4.56 -0.92 -16.49
N PRO A 13 4.03 -1.27 -17.66
CA PRO A 13 4.00 -2.66 -18.11
C PRO A 13 5.38 -3.29 -18.19
N GLU A 14 6.41 -2.47 -18.32
CA GLU A 14 7.75 -3.01 -18.41
C GLU A 14 8.45 -3.11 -17.09
N ILE A 15 7.82 -2.72 -16.00
CA ILE A 15 8.40 -2.79 -14.70
C ILE A 15 7.50 -3.57 -13.79
N CYS A 16 8.03 -4.61 -13.18
CA CYS A 16 7.32 -5.41 -12.20
C CYS A 16 5.95 -5.88 -12.67
N HIS A 17 5.87 -6.22 -13.94
CA HIS A 17 4.64 -6.79 -14.51
C HIS A 17 3.42 -5.91 -14.28
N SER A 18 3.59 -4.64 -14.44
CA SER A 18 2.50 -3.67 -14.30
C SER A 18 1.96 -3.53 -12.89
N LYS A 19 2.68 -3.99 -11.90
CA LYS A 19 2.25 -3.76 -10.54
C LYS A 19 2.63 -2.36 -10.13
N PRO A 20 1.85 -1.71 -9.26
CA PRO A 20 2.20 -0.36 -8.82
C PRO A 20 3.55 -0.34 -8.10
N VAL A 21 4.41 0.56 -8.52
CA VAL A 21 5.72 0.71 -7.91
C VAL A 21 5.96 2.18 -7.57
N PHE A 22 6.89 2.43 -6.66
CA PHE A 22 7.26 3.80 -6.36
C PHE A 22 8.19 4.26 -7.47
N LYS A 23 7.88 5.41 -8.07
CA LYS A 23 8.61 5.92 -9.21
C LYS A 23 10.09 5.96 -8.93
N GLY A 24 10.86 5.48 -9.87
CA GLY A 24 12.31 5.47 -9.73
C GLY A 24 12.85 4.26 -8.98
N THR A 25 11.99 3.34 -8.58
CA THR A 25 12.45 2.16 -7.86
C THR A 25 11.77 0.95 -8.46
N ARG A 26 12.16 -0.22 -7.98
CA ARG A 26 11.44 -1.43 -8.32
C ARG A 26 10.72 -1.95 -7.11
N ILE A 27 10.48 -1.09 -6.12
CA ILE A 27 9.79 -1.48 -4.92
C ILE A 27 8.31 -1.34 -5.15
N MET A 28 7.59 -2.44 -5.02
CA MET A 28 6.17 -2.44 -5.27
C MET A 28 5.39 -2.05 -4.03
N VAL A 29 4.29 -1.37 -4.27
CA VAL A 29 3.47 -0.88 -3.17
C VAL A 29 3.00 -2.02 -2.28
N TRP A 30 2.60 -3.15 -2.90
CA TRP A 30 2.08 -4.24 -2.11
C TRP A 30 3.11 -4.84 -1.16
N GLN A 31 4.39 -4.72 -1.51
CA GLN A 31 5.43 -5.23 -0.64
C GLN A 31 5.49 -4.44 0.66
N ILE A 32 5.33 -3.13 0.56
CA ILE A 32 5.31 -2.29 1.76
C ILE A 32 4.07 -2.59 2.59
N LEU A 33 2.94 -2.77 1.92
CA LEU A 33 1.72 -3.07 2.65
C LEU A 33 1.83 -4.40 3.40
N GLU A 34 2.49 -5.37 2.79
CA GLU A 34 2.67 -6.65 3.46
C GLU A 34 3.59 -6.56 4.67
N LEU A 35 4.59 -5.72 4.60
CA LEU A 35 5.46 -5.54 5.75
C LEU A 35 4.67 -4.92 6.90
N LEU A 36 3.79 -3.99 6.59
CA LEU A 36 2.95 -3.39 7.61
C LEU A 36 1.98 -4.42 8.18
N GLU A 37 1.45 -5.25 7.31
CA GLU A 37 0.54 -6.30 7.75
C GLU A 37 1.24 -7.26 8.68
N ALA A 38 2.50 -7.51 8.45
CA ALA A 38 3.27 -8.41 9.30
C ALA A 38 3.63 -7.79 10.64
N GLY A 39 3.28 -6.53 10.85
CA GLY A 39 3.49 -5.90 12.13
C GLY A 39 4.74 -5.05 12.26
N LEU A 40 5.47 -4.87 11.17
CA LEU A 40 6.66 -4.04 11.25
C LEU A 40 6.28 -2.58 11.39
N THR A 41 7.03 -1.85 12.18
CA THR A 41 6.81 -0.43 12.29
C THR A 41 7.53 0.27 11.14
N ALA A 42 7.17 1.52 10.90
CA ALA A 42 7.82 2.30 9.87
C ALA A 42 9.33 2.33 10.09
N LYS A 43 9.73 2.50 11.32
CA LYS A 43 11.14 2.56 11.64
C LYS A 43 11.84 1.27 11.27
N GLU A 44 11.20 0.13 11.55
CA GLU A 44 11.79 -1.15 11.21
C GLU A 44 11.89 -1.33 9.71
N ILE A 45 10.91 -0.87 8.99
CA ILE A 45 10.91 -1.00 7.54
C ILE A 45 12.04 -0.17 6.94
N TYR A 46 12.16 1.09 7.37
CA TYR A 46 13.22 1.92 6.83
C TYR A 46 14.60 1.42 7.24
N PHE A 47 14.71 0.84 8.42
CA PHE A 47 15.99 0.31 8.84
C PHE A 47 16.38 -0.89 8.00
N GLY A 48 15.43 -1.75 7.68
CA GLY A 48 15.73 -2.94 6.88
C GLY A 48 15.92 -2.66 5.41
N TYR A 49 15.38 -1.56 4.93
CA TYR A 49 15.48 -1.23 3.51
C TYR A 49 15.93 0.22 3.36
N PRO A 50 17.20 0.46 3.62
CA PRO A 50 17.67 1.85 3.68
C PRO A 50 17.60 2.64 2.38
N THR A 51 17.37 1.98 1.26
CA THR A 51 17.23 2.71 0.01
C THR A 51 15.81 3.19 -0.24
N LEU A 52 14.87 2.90 0.64
CA LEU A 52 13.51 3.35 0.44
C LEU A 52 13.44 4.88 0.48
N PRO A 53 12.71 5.48 -0.44
CA PRO A 53 12.52 6.93 -0.38
C PRO A 53 11.69 7.29 0.85
N ASP A 54 11.87 8.50 1.33
CA ASP A 54 11.06 8.97 2.43
C ASP A 54 9.60 9.03 2.01
N GLY A 55 8.73 8.68 2.90
CA GLY A 55 7.31 8.80 2.64
C GLY A 55 6.67 7.61 1.96
N VAL A 56 7.43 6.52 1.72
CA VAL A 56 6.84 5.38 1.03
C VAL A 56 5.72 4.75 1.83
N ILE A 57 5.81 4.78 3.17
CA ILE A 57 4.78 4.16 3.96
C ILE A 57 3.48 4.94 3.85
N GLU A 58 3.56 6.25 3.98
CA GLU A 58 2.38 7.09 3.81
C GLU A 58 1.82 6.97 2.41
N ALA A 59 2.70 6.93 1.41
CA ALA A 59 2.25 6.81 0.04
C ALA A 59 1.55 5.48 -0.20
N ALA A 60 2.09 4.40 0.37
CA ALA A 60 1.48 3.08 0.20
C ALA A 60 0.10 3.05 0.84
N LEU A 61 -0.01 3.60 2.05
CA LEU A 61 -1.29 3.59 2.73
C LEU A 61 -2.30 4.46 2.01
N HIS A 62 -1.86 5.61 1.51
CA HIS A 62 -2.75 6.48 0.77
C HIS A 62 -3.23 5.79 -0.51
N PHE A 63 -2.31 5.13 -1.21
CA PHE A 63 -2.67 4.44 -2.43
C PHE A 63 -3.70 3.34 -2.13
N ALA A 64 -3.48 2.58 -1.08
CA ALA A 64 -4.41 1.51 -0.72
C ALA A 64 -5.78 2.09 -0.38
N ALA A 65 -5.82 3.19 0.34
CA ALA A 65 -7.07 3.81 0.68
C ALA A 65 -7.82 4.29 -0.56
N GLU A 66 -7.10 4.87 -1.52
CA GLU A 66 -7.74 5.34 -2.73
C GLU A 66 -8.27 4.17 -3.56
N GLN A 67 -7.56 3.07 -3.57
CA GLN A 67 -8.04 1.90 -4.32
C GLN A 67 -9.32 1.36 -3.70
N VAL A 68 -9.38 1.32 -2.39
CA VAL A 68 -10.56 0.81 -1.72
C VAL A 68 -11.73 1.76 -1.89
N LYS A 69 -11.50 3.06 -1.87
CA LYS A 69 -12.55 4.01 -2.09
C LYS A 69 -13.14 3.89 -3.47
N GLY A 70 -12.34 3.47 -4.42
CA GLY A 70 -12.82 3.33 -5.79
C GLY A 70 -13.61 2.06 -6.04
N VAL A 71 -13.65 1.16 -5.08
CA VAL A 71 -14.37 -0.08 -5.26
C VAL A 71 -15.85 0.13 -4.99
N SER A 72 -16.68 -0.40 -5.86
CA SER A 72 -18.10 -0.29 -5.67
C SER A 72 -18.50 -1.10 -4.48
N TYR A 73 -19.23 -0.49 -3.58
CA TYR A 73 -19.64 -1.17 -2.39
C TYR A 73 -20.93 -1.90 -2.61
N VAL A 74 -20.96 -3.16 -2.28
CA VAL A 74 -22.15 -3.94 -2.36
C VAL A 74 -22.54 -4.32 -0.95
N PRO A 75 -23.64 -3.86 -0.44
CA PRO A 75 -23.98 -4.17 0.94
C PRO A 75 -24.24 -5.65 1.10
N PHE A 76 -23.73 -6.22 2.17
CA PHE A 76 -23.96 -7.60 2.45
C PHE A 76 -25.29 -7.74 3.10
N ASN A 77 -25.88 -8.94 2.91
CA ASN A 77 -26.99 -9.19 3.70
C ASN A 77 -26.49 -9.61 5.01
N LYS A 78 -27.33 -9.84 5.96
CA LYS A 78 -26.89 -10.13 7.21
C LYS A 78 -26.13 -11.31 7.34
N GLU A 79 -26.45 -12.28 6.65
CA GLU A 79 -25.77 -13.51 6.80
C GLU A 79 -24.42 -13.46 6.27
N THR A 80 -24.14 -12.66 5.29
CA THR A 80 -22.79 -12.63 4.80
C THR A 80 -21.98 -11.73 5.62
N SER A 81 -22.53 -10.75 6.23
CA SER A 81 -21.69 -9.80 6.88
C SER A 81 -20.98 -10.39 8.02
N GLN A 82 -21.50 -11.42 8.64
CA GLN A 82 -20.80 -11.90 9.68
C GLN A 82 -19.72 -12.73 9.37
N THR A 83 -19.63 -13.23 8.23
CA THR A 83 -18.53 -14.08 7.96
C THR A 83 -17.32 -13.34 7.80
N GLN A 84 -17.37 -12.12 7.58
CA GLN A 84 -16.24 -11.54 7.26
C GLN A 84 -15.47 -11.13 8.29
N VAL A 85 -15.87 -11.24 9.22
CA VAL A 85 -15.11 -10.86 10.10
C VAL A 85 -13.94 -11.28 10.19
N PHE A 86 -13.40 -11.45 9.87
CA PHE A 86 -12.25 -11.73 9.91
C PHE A 86 -11.56 -11.50 10.67
N ALA A 87 -11.56 -11.64 10.85
CA ALA A 87 -10.97 -11.46 11.55
C ALA A 87 -10.26 -11.53 11.89
#